data_6034316c6c03c55d10b96339417ce5c1
#
_entry.id   6034316c6c03c55d10b96339417ce5c1
#
_cell.length_a   1.000
_cell.length_b   1.000
_cell.length_c   1.000
_cell.angle_alpha   90.00
_cell.angle_beta   90.00
_cell.angle_gamma   90.00
#
_symmetry.space_group_name_H-M   'P 1'
#
loop_
_entity.id
_entity.type
_entity.pdbx_description
1 polymer ?
#
loop_
_entity_poly.entity_id
_entity_poly.type
_entity_poly.pdbx_seq_one_letter_code
_entity_poly.pdbx_strand_id
1 'polypeptide(L)'
;MPLTMRPTWPKHDWTVFDDGAEIGRIYEDTAATHMRWFWTLGGKAGQAFEFGLVGAGRAATVEEAVAAFRLGYEQWLAVIEIKRA
;
A
#
# COMPACT_ATOMS: atom_id res chain seq x y z
N MET A 1 -4.08 -13.69 2.12
CA MET A 1 -2.64 -13.44 1.94
C MET A 1 -2.12 -12.61 3.10
N PRO A 2 -1.23 -13.16 3.92
CA PRO A 2 -0.77 -12.44 5.10
C PRO A 2 0.21 -11.34 4.72
N LEU A 3 -0.13 -10.11 5.08
CA LEU A 3 0.75 -8.98 4.93
C LEU A 3 1.38 -8.65 6.28
N THR A 4 2.63 -8.23 6.27
CA THR A 4 3.35 -7.82 7.47
C THR A 4 3.64 -6.33 7.37
N MET A 5 3.43 -5.60 8.45
CA MET A 5 3.76 -4.18 8.54
C MET A 5 4.87 -4.01 9.54
N ARG A 6 5.93 -3.33 9.15
CA ARG A 6 7.05 -3.02 10.04
C ARG A 6 7.16 -1.51 10.20
N PRO A 7 7.24 -1.03 11.46
CA PRO A 7 7.43 0.40 11.68
C PRO A 7 8.76 0.85 11.10
N THR A 8 8.73 2.00 10.47
CA THR A 8 9.92 2.67 10.00
C THR A 8 10.05 4.01 10.70
N TRP A 9 11.23 4.55 10.72
CA TRP A 9 11.46 5.88 11.24
C TRP A 9 11.07 6.93 10.20
N PRO A 10 10.32 7.98 10.58
CA PRO A 10 9.77 8.31 11.90
C PRO A 10 8.50 7.53 12.25
N LYS A 11 7.97 7.77 13.45
CA LYS A 11 6.72 7.16 13.95
C LYS A 11 5.57 7.36 12.96
N HIS A 12 4.61 6.43 13.01
CA HIS A 12 3.42 6.44 12.16
C HIS A 12 3.75 6.27 10.68
N ASP A 13 4.82 5.55 10.42
CA ASP A 13 5.25 5.18 9.08
C ASP A 13 5.55 3.68 9.11
N TRP A 14 4.90 2.92 8.25
CA TRP A 14 5.09 1.48 8.16
C TRP A 14 5.44 1.08 6.75
N THR A 15 6.43 0.21 6.63
CA THR A 15 6.69 -0.49 5.38
C THR A 15 5.88 -1.79 5.38
N VAL A 16 5.23 -2.07 4.27
CA VAL A 16 4.38 -3.26 4.12
C VAL A 16 5.12 -4.31 3.31
N PHE A 17 5.09 -5.54 3.79
CA PHE A 17 5.77 -6.67 3.16
C PHE A 17 4.78 -7.79 2.87
N ASP A 18 5.01 -8.50 1.78
CA ASP A 18 4.36 -9.76 1.47
C ASP A 18 5.43 -10.82 1.31
N ASP A 19 5.47 -11.76 2.25
CA ASP A 19 6.45 -12.85 2.26
C ASP A 19 7.89 -12.31 2.15
N GLY A 20 8.17 -11.26 2.92
CA GLY A 20 9.49 -10.65 2.97
C GLY A 20 9.82 -9.66 1.87
N ALA A 21 8.98 -9.54 0.85
CA ALA A 21 9.19 -8.59 -0.23
C ALA A 21 8.45 -7.29 0.07
N GLU A 22 9.13 -6.16 -0.03
CA GLU A 22 8.49 -4.86 0.17
C GLU A 22 7.49 -4.59 -0.94
N ILE A 23 6.27 -4.17 -0.54
CA ILE A 23 5.20 -3.89 -1.47
C ILE A 23 4.59 -2.50 -1.30
N GLY A 24 5.06 -1.71 -0.34
CA GLY A 24 4.62 -0.33 -0.21
C GLY A 24 4.76 0.22 1.19
N ARG A 25 4.09 1.35 1.41
CA ARG A 25 4.14 2.08 2.67
C ARG A 25 2.77 2.61 3.07
N ILE A 26 2.57 2.74 4.38
CA ILE A 26 1.42 3.44 4.95
C ILE A 26 1.99 4.40 5.99
N TYR A 27 1.64 5.68 5.90
CA TYR A 27 2.15 6.67 6.85
C TYR A 27 1.14 7.77 7.10
N GLU A 28 1.33 8.45 8.23
CA GLU A 28 0.50 9.59 8.61
C GLU A 28 1.12 10.88 8.10
N ASP A 29 0.34 11.64 7.34
CA ASP A 29 0.72 12.98 6.90
C ASP A 29 0.28 13.97 7.99
N THR A 30 1.20 14.35 8.87
CA THR A 30 0.90 15.20 10.02
C THR A 30 0.55 16.63 9.64
N ALA A 31 0.83 17.05 8.42
CA ALA A 31 0.46 18.38 7.92
C ALA A 31 -1.00 18.45 7.45
N ALA A 32 -1.61 17.31 7.16
CA ALA A 32 -2.99 17.27 6.69
C ALA A 32 -3.96 17.39 7.88
N THR A 33 -5.09 18.06 7.68
CA THR A 33 -6.14 18.17 8.68
C THR A 33 -7.20 17.09 8.55
N HIS A 34 -7.34 16.52 7.34
CA HIS A 34 -8.30 15.45 7.03
C HIS A 34 -7.62 14.41 6.18
N MET A 35 -8.11 13.16 6.24
CA MET A 35 -7.56 12.08 5.43
C MET A 35 -6.05 11.98 5.60
N ARG A 36 -5.61 11.91 6.85
CA ARG A 36 -4.20 12.04 7.23
C ARG A 36 -3.38 10.80 6.94
N TRP A 37 -4.02 9.67 6.67
CA TRP A 37 -3.33 8.41 6.43
C TRP A 37 -3.15 8.20 4.94
N PHE A 38 -1.91 8.12 4.52
CA PHE A 38 -1.56 7.92 3.12
C PHE A 38 -1.04 6.51 2.94
N TRP A 39 -1.46 5.87 1.86
CA TRP A 39 -0.96 4.55 1.49
C TRP A 39 -0.48 4.59 0.05
N THR A 40 0.56 3.81 -0.24
CA THR A 40 1.08 3.71 -1.60
C THR A 40 1.68 2.32 -1.83
N LEU A 41 1.38 1.74 -2.98
CA LEU A 41 2.07 0.55 -3.46
C LEU A 41 3.45 0.98 -3.94
N GLY A 42 4.44 0.11 -3.75
CA GLY A 42 5.81 0.40 -4.14
C GLY A 42 6.62 -0.88 -4.14
N GLY A 43 7.93 -0.76 -4.26
CA GLY A 43 8.78 -1.93 -4.33
C GLY A 43 8.33 -2.89 -5.42
N LYS A 44 8.11 -4.13 -5.05
CA LYS A 44 7.64 -5.17 -5.98
C LYS A 44 6.31 -4.80 -6.66
N ALA A 45 5.42 -4.10 -5.95
CA ALA A 45 4.10 -3.73 -6.45
C ALA A 45 4.06 -2.35 -7.12
N GLY A 46 5.20 -1.70 -7.31
CA GLY A 46 5.28 -0.37 -7.92
C GLY A 46 4.75 -0.33 -9.35
N GLN A 47 4.72 -1.47 -10.05
CA GLN A 47 4.21 -1.55 -11.41
C GLN A 47 2.69 -1.35 -11.51
N ALA A 48 1.98 -1.30 -10.39
CA ALA A 48 0.53 -1.09 -10.41
C ALA A 48 0.15 0.13 -11.23
N PHE A 49 0.93 1.19 -11.13
CA PHE A 49 0.68 2.43 -11.89
C PHE A 49 0.75 2.21 -13.40
N GLU A 50 1.62 1.33 -13.85
CA GLU A 50 1.78 1.05 -15.28
C GLU A 50 0.57 0.33 -15.87
N PHE A 51 -0.19 -0.35 -15.03
CA PHE A 51 -1.40 -1.06 -15.45
C PHE A 51 -2.67 -0.23 -15.27
N GLY A 52 -2.53 1.06 -14.91
CA GLY A 52 -3.68 1.91 -14.71
C GLY A 52 -4.45 1.64 -13.42
N LEU A 53 -3.86 0.92 -12.48
CA LEU A 53 -4.49 0.61 -11.19
C LEU A 53 -4.27 1.76 -10.21
N VAL A 54 -5.19 1.88 -9.23
CA VAL A 54 -5.03 2.82 -8.13
C VAL A 54 -3.96 2.27 -7.20
N GLY A 55 -2.79 2.87 -7.23
CA GLY A 55 -1.64 2.42 -6.44
C GLY A 55 -1.33 3.30 -5.23
N ALA A 56 -2.17 4.30 -4.93
CA ALA A 56 -1.99 5.18 -3.79
C ALA A 56 -3.30 5.85 -3.44
N GLY A 57 -3.43 6.31 -2.19
CA GLY A 57 -4.61 7.03 -1.76
C GLY A 57 -4.48 7.55 -0.34
N ARG A 58 -5.54 8.19 0.14
CA ARG A 58 -5.62 8.73 1.49
C ARG A 58 -6.83 8.16 2.21
N ALA A 59 -6.75 8.09 3.53
CA ALA A 59 -7.83 7.58 4.36
C ALA A 59 -7.88 8.37 5.68
N ALA A 60 -9.03 8.35 6.32
CA ALA A 60 -9.23 9.04 7.58
C ALA A 60 -8.59 8.31 8.76
N THR A 61 -8.47 6.99 8.68
CA THR A 61 -7.89 6.16 9.75
C THR A 61 -6.87 5.20 9.16
N VAL A 62 -5.99 4.68 10.02
CA VAL A 62 -5.01 3.69 9.60
C VAL A 62 -5.68 2.40 9.14
N GLU A 63 -6.77 2.01 9.77
CA GLU A 63 -7.52 0.80 9.40
C GLU A 63 -8.08 0.92 7.98
N GLU A 64 -8.61 2.08 7.63
CA GLU A 64 -9.10 2.33 6.29
C GLU A 64 -7.96 2.34 5.27
N ALA A 65 -6.81 2.92 5.64
CA ALA A 65 -5.63 2.91 4.78
C ALA A 65 -5.14 1.49 4.52
N VAL A 66 -5.11 0.65 5.56
CA VAL A 66 -4.71 -0.75 5.43
C VAL A 66 -5.67 -1.50 4.52
N ALA A 67 -6.97 -1.29 4.68
CA ALA A 67 -7.98 -1.94 3.84
C ALA A 67 -7.85 -1.53 2.37
N ALA A 68 -7.64 -0.24 2.12
CA ALA A 68 -7.47 0.28 0.76
C ALA A 68 -6.17 -0.25 0.13
N PHE A 69 -5.08 -0.29 0.90
CA PHE A 69 -3.81 -0.84 0.46
C PHE A 69 -3.97 -2.30 0.04
N ARG A 70 -4.61 -3.10 0.91
CA ARG A 70 -4.81 -4.53 0.65
C ARG A 70 -5.62 -4.75 -0.63
N LEU A 71 -6.68 -3.97 -0.81
CA LEU A 71 -7.51 -4.07 -2.03
C LEU A 71 -6.69 -3.74 -3.27
N GLY A 72 -5.92 -2.66 -3.23
CA GLY A 72 -5.07 -2.26 -4.36
C GLY A 72 -4.03 -3.32 -4.69
N TYR A 73 -3.42 -3.90 -3.66
CA TYR A 73 -2.42 -4.97 -3.86
C TYR A 73 -3.05 -6.22 -4.46
N GLU A 74 -4.23 -6.62 -3.99
CA GLU A 74 -4.93 -7.77 -4.53
C GLU A 74 -5.30 -7.57 -5.99
N GLN A 75 -5.70 -6.36 -6.36
CA GLN A 75 -5.99 -6.04 -7.75
C GLN A 75 -4.73 -6.13 -8.63
N TRP A 76 -3.59 -5.67 -8.12
CA TRP A 76 -2.34 -5.78 -8.84
C TRP A 76 -1.92 -7.24 -9.04
N LEU A 77 -2.07 -8.07 -8.02
CA LEU A 77 -1.77 -9.49 -8.12
C LEU A 77 -2.64 -10.18 -9.19
N ALA A 78 -3.93 -9.83 -9.24
CA ALA A 78 -4.83 -10.39 -10.24
C ALA A 78 -4.40 -10.02 -11.66
N VAL A 79 -3.99 -8.78 -11.88
CA VAL A 79 -3.51 -8.32 -13.19
C VAL A 79 -2.22 -9.06 -13.58
N ILE A 80 -1.30 -9.23 -12.64
CA ILE A 80 -0.04 -9.92 -12.90
C ILE A 80 -0.29 -11.39 -13.28
N GLU A 81 -1.21 -12.07 -12.62
CA GLU A 81 -1.55 -13.44 -12.97
C GLU A 81 -2.09 -13.55 -14.39
N ILE A 82 -2.94 -12.62 -14.79
CA ILE A 82 -3.47 -12.58 -16.16
C ILE A 82 -2.32 -12.37 -17.16
N LYS A 83 -1.40 -11.47 -16.86
CA LYS A 83 -0.28 -11.15 -17.75
C LYS A 83 0.72 -12.30 -17.88
N ARG A 84 0.80 -13.16 -16.86
CA ARG A 84 1.70 -14.32 -16.90
C ARG A 84 1.09 -15.53 -17.60
N ALA A 85 -0.22 -15.55 -17.74
CA ALA A 85 -0.94 -16.70 -18.32
C ALA A 85 -0.76 -16.81 -19.85
#